data_cec3a2643ccd9817732621ffaa479b6e
#
_entry.id   cec3a2643ccd9817732621ffaa479b6e
#
_cell.length_a   1.000
_cell.length_b   1.000
_cell.length_c   1.000
_cell.angle_alpha   90.00
_cell.angle_beta   90.00
_cell.angle_gamma   90.00
#
_symmetry.space_group_name_H-M   'P 1'
#
loop_
_entity.id
_entity.type
_entity.pdbx_description
1 polymer ?
#
loop_
_entity_poly.entity_id
_entity_poly.type
_entity_poly.pdbx_seq_one_letter_code
_entity_poly.pdbx_strand_id
1 'polypeptide(L)'
;FWIEQGDYLCIVGENGSGKSTLVKSLLGLKPPFKGQILLGDGLKQDEIGYLPQQTVVQKDFPASVYEVVLSGRLNSRGWRPFYSAADKKAARENMELLGIREMEHQCFRDLSGGQKQRVLLARALCATKKLLLLDEPVTGLDPLVTAEFYQLIEKINKEAKIAVVMVSHDIESTIQYAS
;
A
#
# COMPACT_ATOMS: atom_id res chain seq x y z
N PHE A 1 -9.95 -15.72 -10.77
CA PHE A 1 -8.51 -15.89 -10.46
C PHE A 1 -8.32 -16.03 -8.96
N TRP A 2 -7.19 -16.56 -8.54
CA TRP A 2 -6.76 -16.63 -7.14
C TRP A 2 -5.41 -15.98 -6.99
N ILE A 3 -5.05 -15.65 -5.76
CA ILE A 3 -3.78 -15.01 -5.38
C ILE A 3 -3.25 -15.79 -4.19
N GLU A 4 -2.03 -16.26 -4.28
CA GLU A 4 -1.34 -17.00 -3.23
C GLU A 4 -0.30 -16.12 -2.53
N GLN A 5 0.18 -16.57 -1.40
CA GLN A 5 1.20 -15.85 -0.66
C GLN A 5 2.49 -15.72 -1.50
N GLY A 6 2.98 -14.50 -1.63
CA GLY A 6 4.17 -14.20 -2.42
C GLY A 6 3.91 -13.92 -3.90
N ASP A 7 2.67 -14.04 -4.37
CA ASP A 7 2.32 -13.65 -5.74
C ASP A 7 2.51 -12.15 -5.95
N TYR A 8 2.88 -11.80 -7.20
CA TYR A 8 2.91 -10.43 -7.68
C TYR A 8 1.99 -10.30 -8.89
N LEU A 9 0.78 -9.80 -8.69
CA LEU A 9 -0.24 -9.66 -9.73
C LEU A 9 -0.37 -8.20 -10.17
N CYS A 10 -0.23 -7.96 -11.47
CA CYS A 10 -0.51 -6.66 -12.07
C CYS A 10 -1.83 -6.68 -12.86
N ILE A 11 -2.69 -5.72 -12.54
CA ILE A 11 -3.97 -5.50 -13.23
C ILE A 11 -3.80 -4.23 -14.06
N VAL A 12 -3.74 -4.41 -15.38
CA VAL A 12 -3.56 -3.30 -16.34
C VAL A 12 -4.80 -3.08 -17.18
N GLY A 13 -5.03 -1.85 -17.60
CA GLY A 13 -6.15 -1.52 -18.47
C GLY A 13 -6.38 -0.02 -18.58
N GLU A 14 -7.16 0.40 -19.56
CA GLU A 14 -7.50 1.79 -19.81
C GLU A 14 -8.31 2.43 -18.67
N ASN A 15 -8.37 3.76 -18.66
CA ASN A 15 -9.23 4.49 -17.75
C ASN A 15 -10.71 4.12 -18.00
N GLY A 16 -11.44 3.88 -16.91
CA GLY A 16 -12.85 3.43 -17.01
C GLY A 16 -13.06 1.93 -17.19
N SER A 17 -12.02 1.10 -17.33
CA SER A 17 -12.12 -0.37 -17.47
C SER A 17 -12.62 -1.11 -16.22
N GLY A 18 -12.85 -0.41 -15.12
CA GLY A 18 -13.38 -1.00 -13.88
C GLY A 18 -12.32 -1.36 -12.83
N LYS A 19 -11.04 -1.04 -13.03
CA LYS A 19 -9.94 -1.31 -12.06
C LYS A 19 -10.24 -0.83 -10.64
N SER A 20 -10.62 0.43 -10.50
CA SER A 20 -10.96 1.00 -9.18
C SER A 20 -12.22 0.38 -8.56
N THR A 21 -13.14 -0.15 -9.39
CA THR A 21 -14.29 -0.91 -8.90
C THR A 21 -13.85 -2.25 -8.34
N LEU A 22 -12.94 -2.95 -9.03
CA LEU A 22 -12.35 -4.19 -8.54
C LEU A 22 -11.59 -3.97 -7.22
N VAL A 23 -10.75 -2.93 -7.15
CA VAL A 23 -10.05 -2.53 -5.93
C VAL A 23 -11.04 -2.34 -4.76
N LYS A 24 -12.11 -1.58 -4.97
CA LYS A 24 -13.15 -1.35 -3.96
C LYS A 24 -13.85 -2.65 -3.55
N SER A 25 -14.04 -3.59 -4.49
CA SER A 25 -14.65 -4.88 -4.18
C SER A 25 -13.69 -5.77 -3.37
N LEU A 26 -12.39 -5.79 -3.71
CA LEU A 26 -11.37 -6.51 -2.92
C LEU A 26 -11.26 -5.96 -1.49
N LEU A 27 -11.41 -4.66 -1.32
CA LEU A 27 -11.44 -4.00 0.00
C LEU A 27 -12.79 -4.15 0.74
N GLY A 28 -13.80 -4.82 0.15
CA GLY A 28 -15.14 -4.95 0.73
C GLY A 28 -15.95 -3.66 0.79
N LEU A 29 -15.49 -2.61 0.13
CA LEU A 29 -16.19 -1.32 0.08
C LEU A 29 -17.36 -1.34 -0.91
N LYS A 30 -17.42 -2.34 -1.80
CA LYS A 30 -18.48 -2.53 -2.78
C LYS A 30 -18.68 -4.02 -3.03
N PRO A 31 -19.91 -4.55 -3.04
CA PRO A 31 -20.15 -5.94 -3.40
C PRO A 31 -19.82 -6.18 -4.88
N PRO A 32 -19.32 -7.36 -5.26
CA PRO A 32 -19.14 -7.72 -6.65
C PRO A 32 -20.50 -7.84 -7.36
N PHE A 33 -20.55 -7.47 -8.66
CA PHE A 33 -21.78 -7.58 -9.44
C PHE A 33 -22.22 -9.05 -9.67
N LYS A 34 -21.24 -9.95 -9.86
CA LYS A 34 -21.44 -11.41 -9.96
C LYS A 34 -20.26 -12.12 -9.30
N GLY A 35 -20.51 -13.33 -8.82
CA GLY A 35 -19.49 -14.14 -8.15
C GLY A 35 -19.32 -13.75 -6.69
N GLN A 36 -18.20 -14.18 -6.12
CA GLN A 36 -17.86 -13.93 -4.72
C GLN A 36 -16.35 -13.74 -4.57
N ILE A 37 -15.95 -12.97 -3.56
CA ILE A 37 -14.57 -12.80 -3.15
C ILE A 37 -14.40 -13.58 -1.85
N LEU A 38 -13.51 -14.56 -1.88
CA LEU A 38 -13.16 -15.37 -0.72
C LEU A 38 -11.77 -15.00 -0.24
N LEU A 39 -11.64 -14.71 1.04
CA LEU A 39 -10.36 -14.47 1.69
C LEU A 39 -9.92 -15.78 2.37
N GLY A 40 -8.81 -16.34 1.90
CA GLY A 40 -8.20 -17.57 2.43
C GLY A 40 -7.20 -17.28 3.57
N ASP A 41 -6.62 -18.34 4.13
CA ASP A 41 -5.51 -18.33 5.10
C ASP A 41 -5.72 -17.42 6.31
N GLY A 42 -6.97 -17.22 6.71
CA GLY A 42 -7.34 -16.37 7.85
C GLY A 42 -7.05 -14.87 7.60
N LEU A 43 -6.90 -14.45 6.34
CA LEU A 43 -6.85 -13.02 5.99
C LEU A 43 -8.21 -12.39 6.26
N LYS A 44 -8.22 -11.27 6.97
CA LYS A 44 -9.40 -10.44 7.15
C LYS A 44 -9.34 -9.21 6.25
N GLN A 45 -10.49 -8.65 5.94
CA GLN A 45 -10.60 -7.50 5.04
C GLN A 45 -9.88 -6.25 5.58
N ASP A 46 -9.90 -6.07 6.89
CA ASP A 46 -9.21 -4.98 7.59
C ASP A 46 -7.70 -5.21 7.76
N GLU A 47 -7.20 -6.39 7.35
CA GLU A 47 -5.78 -6.75 7.31
C GLU A 47 -5.18 -6.61 5.91
N ILE A 48 -5.91 -6.12 4.92
CA ILE A 48 -5.39 -5.80 3.59
C ILE A 48 -4.66 -4.45 3.67
N GLY A 49 -3.38 -4.43 3.33
CA GLY A 49 -2.61 -3.18 3.20
C GLY A 49 -3.02 -2.47 1.92
N TYR A 50 -3.52 -1.25 2.03
CA TYR A 50 -3.97 -0.50 0.86
C TYR A 50 -3.22 0.82 0.70
N LEU A 51 -2.62 0.99 -0.48
CA LEU A 51 -2.05 2.24 -0.93
C LEU A 51 -2.97 2.80 -2.03
N PRO A 52 -3.77 3.83 -1.72
CA PRO A 52 -4.68 4.43 -2.68
C PRO A 52 -3.96 5.33 -3.67
N GLN A 53 -4.58 5.54 -4.83
CA GLN A 53 -4.21 6.61 -5.73
C GLN A 53 -4.23 7.96 -4.98
N GLN A 54 -3.16 8.73 -5.07
CA GLN A 54 -3.06 10.01 -4.36
C GLN A 54 -4.07 11.03 -4.86
N THR A 55 -4.85 11.57 -3.94
CA THR A 55 -5.71 12.74 -4.19
C THR A 55 -5.05 14.02 -3.71
N VAL A 56 -5.48 15.16 -4.25
CA VAL A 56 -4.97 16.49 -3.87
C VAL A 56 -5.12 16.72 -2.36
N VAL A 57 -6.23 16.31 -1.77
CA VAL A 57 -6.52 16.49 -0.33
C VAL A 57 -5.54 15.71 0.56
N GLN A 58 -5.07 14.55 0.10
CA GLN A 58 -4.10 13.76 0.86
C GLN A 58 -2.69 14.37 0.86
N LYS A 59 -2.38 15.20 -0.15
CA LYS A 59 -1.05 15.83 -0.28
C LYS A 59 -0.77 16.88 0.80
N ASP A 60 -1.83 17.52 1.35
CA ASP A 60 -1.73 18.63 2.29
C ASP A 60 -2.05 18.26 3.74
N PHE A 61 -2.01 16.97 4.06
CA PHE A 61 -2.36 16.49 5.41
C PHE A 61 -1.32 16.96 6.45
N PRO A 62 -1.72 17.74 7.47
CA PRO A 62 -0.81 18.36 8.42
C PRO A 62 -0.47 17.42 9.59
N ALA A 63 0.07 16.24 9.28
CA ALA A 63 0.53 15.28 10.29
C ALA A 63 2.00 14.95 10.07
N SER A 64 2.67 14.50 11.12
CA SER A 64 4.02 13.97 11.00
C SER A 64 4.04 12.65 10.21
N VAL A 65 5.18 12.35 9.60
CA VAL A 65 5.42 11.05 8.93
C VAL A 65 5.08 9.90 9.87
N TYR A 66 5.52 9.98 11.13
CA TYR A 66 5.25 8.95 12.13
C TYR A 66 3.76 8.74 12.38
N GLU A 67 2.97 9.80 12.52
CA GLU A 67 1.51 9.71 12.72
C GLU A 67 0.82 9.08 11.52
N VAL A 68 1.23 9.47 10.30
CA VAL A 68 0.69 8.87 9.07
C VAL A 68 0.98 7.37 9.03
N VAL A 69 2.22 6.95 9.26
CA VAL A 69 2.59 5.52 9.23
C VAL A 69 1.88 4.75 10.33
N LEU A 70 1.88 5.28 11.56
CA LEU A 70 1.24 4.64 12.71
C LEU A 70 -0.28 4.48 12.51
N SER A 71 -0.92 5.36 11.76
CA SER A 71 -2.35 5.25 11.43
C SER A 71 -2.71 3.95 10.70
N GLY A 72 -1.75 3.30 10.02
CA GLY A 72 -1.93 1.99 9.42
C GLY A 72 -2.25 0.87 10.43
N ARG A 73 -1.99 1.11 11.73
CA ARG A 73 -2.31 0.17 12.82
C ARG A 73 -3.72 0.36 13.41
N LEU A 74 -4.52 1.29 12.89
CA LEU A 74 -5.86 1.59 13.44
C LEU A 74 -6.75 0.35 13.50
N ASN A 75 -6.79 -0.44 12.43
CA ASN A 75 -7.66 -1.62 12.35
C ASN A 75 -7.24 -2.73 13.34
N SER A 76 -5.96 -2.84 13.65
CA SER A 76 -5.45 -3.83 14.61
C SER A 76 -5.63 -3.46 16.08
N ARG A 77 -6.08 -2.23 16.37
CA ARG A 77 -6.27 -1.75 17.76
C ARG A 77 -7.51 -2.35 18.45
N GLY A 78 -8.55 -2.69 17.68
CA GLY A 78 -9.86 -3.03 18.24
C GLY A 78 -10.40 -1.87 19.09
N TRP A 79 -10.85 -2.15 20.31
CA TRP A 79 -11.41 -1.15 21.24
C TRP A 79 -10.37 -0.39 22.08
N ARG A 80 -9.07 -0.60 21.85
CA ARG A 80 -8.03 0.09 22.62
C ARG A 80 -7.93 1.57 22.22
N PRO A 81 -7.97 2.53 23.18
CA PRO A 81 -7.91 3.96 22.86
C PRO A 81 -6.53 4.42 22.39
N PHE A 82 -5.45 3.72 22.79
CA PHE A 82 -4.07 4.07 22.47
C PHE A 82 -3.35 2.97 21.69
N TYR A 83 -2.34 3.36 20.91
CA TYR A 83 -1.42 2.43 20.26
C TYR A 83 -0.52 1.74 21.28
N SER A 84 -0.35 0.44 21.13
CA SER A 84 0.54 -0.36 21.96
C SER A 84 2.03 -0.10 21.62
N ALA A 85 2.93 -0.57 22.48
CA ALA A 85 4.36 -0.57 22.17
C ALA A 85 4.68 -1.38 20.90
N ALA A 86 3.95 -2.48 20.67
CA ALA A 86 4.09 -3.30 19.46
C ALA A 86 3.66 -2.55 18.19
N ASP A 87 2.57 -1.77 18.24
CA ASP A 87 2.13 -0.94 17.11
C ASP A 87 3.17 0.13 16.76
N LYS A 88 3.71 0.79 17.78
CA LYS A 88 4.77 1.81 17.62
C LYS A 88 6.06 1.20 17.07
N LYS A 89 6.42 0.00 17.51
CA LYS A 89 7.58 -0.74 17.02
C LYS A 89 7.39 -1.10 15.54
N ALA A 90 6.25 -1.70 15.18
CA ALA A 90 5.93 -2.05 13.79
C ALA A 90 5.96 -0.84 12.85
N ALA A 91 5.43 0.32 13.28
CA ALA A 91 5.51 1.54 12.49
C ALA A 91 6.96 1.94 12.21
N ARG A 92 7.82 1.91 13.22
CA ARG A 92 9.24 2.27 13.08
C ARG A 92 10.03 1.28 12.22
N GLU A 93 9.78 -0.02 12.35
CA GLU A 93 10.38 -1.06 11.52
C GLU A 93 10.02 -0.87 10.03
N ASN A 94 8.76 -0.55 9.72
CA ASN A 94 8.36 -0.25 8.34
C ASN A 94 8.97 1.06 7.83
N MET A 95 9.14 2.07 8.69
CA MET A 95 9.85 3.30 8.30
C MET A 95 11.33 3.04 8.00
N GLU A 96 11.99 2.19 8.78
CA GLU A 96 13.37 1.77 8.55
C GLU A 96 13.49 1.02 7.22
N LEU A 97 12.61 0.01 6.99
CA LEU A 97 12.56 -0.77 5.75
C LEU A 97 12.46 0.11 4.51
N LEU A 98 11.71 1.22 4.60
CA LEU A 98 11.47 2.13 3.48
C LEU A 98 12.43 3.33 3.43
N GLY A 99 13.42 3.40 4.32
CA GLY A 99 14.43 4.45 4.34
C GLY A 99 13.87 5.85 4.67
N ILE A 100 12.84 5.91 5.51
CA ILE A 100 12.17 7.17 5.90
C ILE A 100 12.21 7.43 7.41
N ARG A 101 13.00 6.65 8.16
CA ARG A 101 13.09 6.73 9.62
C ARG A 101 13.53 8.10 10.11
N GLU A 102 14.49 8.70 9.44
CA GLU A 102 15.04 10.01 9.79
C GLU A 102 14.03 11.15 9.61
N MET A 103 12.97 10.90 8.84
CA MET A 103 11.90 11.87 8.56
C MET A 103 10.73 11.76 9.54
N GLU A 104 10.79 10.96 10.60
CA GLU A 104 9.63 10.63 11.45
C GLU A 104 8.91 11.86 12.02
N HIS A 105 9.64 12.94 12.26
CA HIS A 105 9.10 14.18 12.82
C HIS A 105 8.76 15.25 11.77
N GLN A 106 9.11 15.02 10.48
CA GLN A 106 8.78 15.95 9.42
C GLN A 106 7.28 15.95 9.13
N CYS A 107 6.76 17.09 8.69
CA CYS A 107 5.38 17.18 8.25
C CYS A 107 5.21 16.46 6.90
N PHE A 108 4.23 15.57 6.80
CA PHE A 108 3.94 14.82 5.57
C PHE A 108 3.72 15.74 4.36
N ARG A 109 3.08 16.89 4.56
CA ARG A 109 2.84 17.88 3.52
C ARG A 109 4.12 18.36 2.83
N ASP A 110 5.22 18.50 3.58
CA ASP A 110 6.46 19.13 3.12
C ASP A 110 7.40 18.15 2.39
N LEU A 111 7.01 16.87 2.28
CA LEU A 111 7.77 15.83 1.61
C LEU A 111 7.67 15.90 0.09
N SER A 112 8.72 15.41 -0.61
CA SER A 112 8.67 15.16 -2.06
C SER A 112 7.63 14.09 -2.42
N GLY A 113 7.25 13.99 -3.70
CA GLY A 113 6.31 12.98 -4.19
C GLY A 113 6.76 11.55 -3.85
N GLY A 114 8.01 11.21 -4.12
CA GLY A 114 8.56 9.90 -3.81
C GLY A 114 8.62 9.58 -2.31
N GLN A 115 8.98 10.59 -1.49
CA GLN A 115 8.96 10.44 -0.04
C GLN A 115 7.53 10.20 0.48
N LYS A 116 6.54 10.95 -0.01
CA LYS A 116 5.12 10.74 0.30
C LYS A 116 4.67 9.31 -0.03
N GLN A 117 5.07 8.80 -1.20
CA GLN A 117 4.75 7.44 -1.61
C GLN A 117 5.36 6.38 -0.67
N ARG A 118 6.62 6.55 -0.28
CA ARG A 118 7.27 5.67 0.71
C ARG A 118 6.54 5.70 2.06
N VAL A 119 6.09 6.86 2.52
CA VAL A 119 5.31 7.00 3.76
C VAL A 119 3.96 6.28 3.66
N LEU A 120 3.25 6.43 2.54
CA LEU A 120 1.98 5.75 2.32
C LEU A 120 2.14 4.24 2.19
N LEU A 121 3.23 3.77 1.57
CA LEU A 121 3.58 2.35 1.53
C LEU A 121 3.90 1.81 2.93
N ALA A 122 4.66 2.55 3.75
CA ALA A 122 4.91 2.18 5.16
C ALA A 122 3.61 2.04 5.96
N ARG A 123 2.68 2.98 5.76
CA ARG A 123 1.35 2.94 6.35
C ARG A 123 0.58 1.67 5.92
N ALA A 124 0.59 1.34 4.63
CA ALA A 124 -0.07 0.14 4.11
C ALA A 124 0.55 -1.14 4.69
N LEU A 125 1.88 -1.23 4.78
CA LEU A 125 2.60 -2.35 5.40
C LEU A 125 2.31 -2.50 6.90
N CYS A 126 1.99 -1.41 7.59
CA CYS A 126 1.53 -1.49 8.97
C CYS A 126 0.19 -2.22 9.12
N ALA A 127 -0.66 -2.21 8.10
CA ALA A 127 -1.97 -2.86 8.13
C ALA A 127 -1.89 -4.36 7.81
N THR A 128 -0.87 -4.81 7.06
CA THR A 128 -0.82 -6.18 6.52
C THR A 128 0.52 -6.88 6.72
N LYS A 129 0.46 -8.22 6.70
CA LYS A 129 1.60 -9.12 6.52
C LYS A 129 1.34 -10.16 5.41
N LYS A 130 0.21 -10.06 4.69
CA LYS A 130 -0.25 -11.08 3.75
C LYS A 130 -0.53 -10.52 2.36
N LEU A 131 -1.28 -9.42 2.26
CA LEU A 131 -1.75 -8.87 0.99
C LEU A 131 -1.61 -7.35 0.95
N LEU A 132 -0.86 -6.85 -0.02
CA LEU A 132 -0.69 -5.43 -0.31
C LEU A 132 -1.39 -5.09 -1.62
N LEU A 133 -2.31 -4.15 -1.58
CA LEU A 133 -3.07 -3.65 -2.73
C LEU A 133 -2.63 -2.23 -3.06
N LEU A 134 -2.11 -2.02 -4.26
CA LEU A 134 -1.55 -0.77 -4.73
C LEU A 134 -2.37 -0.23 -5.92
N ASP A 135 -2.95 0.95 -5.76
CA ASP A 135 -3.77 1.59 -6.79
C ASP A 135 -3.00 2.76 -7.41
N GLU A 136 -2.47 2.56 -8.62
CA GLU A 136 -1.65 3.53 -9.36
C GLU A 136 -0.51 4.15 -8.52
N PRO A 137 0.35 3.35 -7.91
CA PRO A 137 1.26 3.80 -6.84
C PRO A 137 2.34 4.77 -7.30
N VAL A 138 2.62 4.89 -8.60
CA VAL A 138 3.72 5.72 -9.14
C VAL A 138 3.23 6.88 -10.00
N THR A 139 1.92 7.09 -10.07
CA THR A 139 1.35 8.16 -10.90
C THR A 139 1.88 9.53 -10.49
N GLY A 140 2.51 10.23 -11.45
CA GLY A 140 3.06 11.58 -11.24
C GLY A 140 4.44 11.62 -10.56
N LEU A 141 5.12 10.49 -10.45
CA LEU A 141 6.53 10.42 -10.07
C LEU A 141 7.43 10.51 -11.30
N ASP A 142 8.65 10.98 -11.10
CA ASP A 142 9.65 10.92 -12.16
C ASP A 142 10.15 9.48 -12.40
N PRO A 143 10.74 9.19 -13.59
CA PRO A 143 11.11 7.81 -13.95
C PRO A 143 12.09 7.14 -12.99
N LEU A 144 13.06 7.90 -12.44
CA LEU A 144 14.06 7.33 -11.54
C LEU A 144 13.41 6.91 -10.21
N VAL A 145 12.58 7.79 -9.63
CA VAL A 145 11.85 7.49 -8.38
C VAL A 145 10.84 6.34 -8.59
N THR A 146 10.23 6.28 -9.78
CA THR A 146 9.35 5.17 -10.17
C THR A 146 10.09 3.83 -10.15
N ALA A 147 11.27 3.76 -10.77
CA ALA A 147 12.10 2.55 -10.79
C ALA A 147 12.50 2.11 -9.38
N GLU A 148 12.97 3.04 -8.55
CA GLU A 148 13.32 2.77 -7.15
C GLU A 148 12.10 2.25 -6.36
N PHE A 149 10.92 2.80 -6.60
CA PHE A 149 9.71 2.39 -5.91
C PHE A 149 9.27 0.97 -6.28
N TYR A 150 9.37 0.59 -7.56
CA TYR A 150 9.11 -0.77 -8.00
C TYR A 150 10.09 -1.79 -7.41
N GLN A 151 11.40 -1.48 -7.41
CA GLN A 151 12.42 -2.31 -6.78
C GLN A 151 12.13 -2.53 -5.29
N LEU A 152 11.64 -1.50 -4.61
CA LEU A 152 11.27 -1.58 -3.19
C LEU A 152 10.06 -2.51 -2.97
N ILE A 153 9.04 -2.43 -3.83
CA ILE A 153 7.87 -3.33 -3.77
C ILE A 153 8.28 -4.77 -4.06
N GLU A 154 9.11 -4.99 -5.08
CA GLU A 154 9.63 -6.32 -5.43
C GLU A 154 10.42 -6.93 -4.26
N LYS A 155 11.29 -6.15 -3.63
CA LYS A 155 12.03 -6.58 -2.43
C LYS A 155 11.09 -6.99 -1.31
N ILE A 156 10.06 -6.19 -1.00
CA ILE A 156 9.05 -6.50 0.01
C ILE A 156 8.33 -7.81 -0.32
N ASN A 157 7.90 -7.99 -1.57
CA ASN A 157 7.23 -9.20 -2.02
C ASN A 157 8.13 -10.44 -1.82
N LYS A 158 9.38 -10.38 -2.29
CA LYS A 158 10.31 -11.52 -2.26
C LYS A 158 10.78 -11.87 -0.84
N GLU A 159 11.14 -10.86 -0.04
CA GLU A 159 11.72 -11.10 1.30
C GLU A 159 10.64 -11.40 2.35
N ALA A 160 9.54 -10.67 2.35
CA ALA A 160 8.47 -10.84 3.33
C ALA A 160 7.37 -11.82 2.89
N LYS A 161 7.41 -12.32 1.63
CA LYS A 161 6.38 -13.19 1.04
C LYS A 161 4.97 -12.59 1.12
N ILE A 162 4.88 -11.28 1.06
CA ILE A 162 3.60 -10.57 1.00
C ILE A 162 3.09 -10.64 -0.44
N ALA A 163 1.86 -11.11 -0.65
CA ALA A 163 1.23 -11.03 -1.96
C ALA A 163 0.99 -9.57 -2.34
N VAL A 164 1.29 -9.21 -3.59
CA VAL A 164 1.12 -7.85 -4.11
C VAL A 164 0.12 -7.86 -5.26
N VAL A 165 -0.90 -7.05 -5.15
CA VAL A 165 -1.82 -6.73 -6.25
C VAL A 165 -1.64 -5.28 -6.61
N MET A 166 -1.17 -5.01 -7.79
CA MET A 166 -0.96 -3.65 -8.30
C MET A 166 -1.91 -3.37 -9.46
N VAL A 167 -2.54 -2.21 -9.39
CA VAL A 167 -3.34 -1.66 -10.50
C VAL A 167 -2.55 -0.55 -11.16
N SER A 168 -2.39 -0.62 -12.48
CA SER A 168 -1.69 0.39 -13.28
C SER A 168 -2.40 0.63 -14.60
N HIS A 169 -2.19 1.80 -15.18
CA HIS A 169 -2.54 2.09 -16.58
C HIS A 169 -1.30 2.03 -17.49
N ASP A 170 -0.11 1.96 -16.92
CA ASP A 170 1.17 1.88 -17.64
C ASP A 170 1.60 0.41 -17.76
N ILE A 171 1.41 -0.14 -18.94
CA ILE A 171 1.72 -1.54 -19.27
C ILE A 171 3.24 -1.75 -19.36
N GLU A 172 3.97 -0.82 -19.96
CA GLU A 172 5.40 -0.99 -20.26
C GLU A 172 6.22 -1.06 -18.97
N SER A 173 6.05 -0.09 -18.08
CA SER A 173 6.74 -0.07 -16.79
C SER A 173 6.33 -1.28 -15.92
N THR A 174 5.07 -1.71 -16.01
CA THR A 174 4.55 -2.80 -15.18
C THR A 174 5.14 -4.16 -15.59
N ILE A 175 5.28 -4.46 -16.88
CA ILE A 175 5.83 -5.74 -17.39
C ILE A 175 7.31 -5.88 -17.02
N GLN A 176 8.06 -4.81 -17.04
CA GLN A 176 9.50 -4.83 -16.72
C GLN A 176 9.78 -5.28 -15.27
N TYR A 177 8.85 -5.05 -14.34
CA TYR A 177 9.02 -5.30 -12.90
C TYR A 177 8.13 -6.44 -12.36
N ALA A 178 7.26 -7.02 -13.19
CA ALA A 178 6.31 -8.08 -12.82
C ALA A 178 6.79 -9.51 -13.15
N SER A 179 8.06 -9.70 -13.45
CA SER A 179 8.63 -11.01 -13.84
C SER A 179 9.48 -11.65 -12.74
#